data_ede592739f581dd9a9a3f60c7cabe762
#
_entry.id   ede592739f581dd9a9a3f60c7cabe762
#
_cell.length_a   1.000
_cell.length_b   1.000
_cell.length_c   1.000
_cell.angle_alpha   90.00
_cell.angle_beta   90.00
_cell.angle_gamma   90.00
#
_symmetry.space_group_name_H-M   'P 1'
#
loop_
_entity.id
_entity.type
_entity.pdbx_description
1 polymer ?
#
loop_
_entity_poly.entity_id
_entity_poly.type
_entity_poly.pdbx_seq_one_letter_code
_entity_poly.pdbx_strand_id
1 'polypeptide(L)'
;MPRAPRLNQTLAAALLTSALAAGLALSGCRPEHEASANRLVVASKNRIDTVDPGGAYTFGAMQLLSAIGDPLYAINTAGQLEPRLAVALPKLSADGLKAQVQLRQGVRFHDGTPFNAAAMVFSLERFLAIGKLSYLLGDRVSAARAVGPYTIELTLKRPFSPLAELLSAVNLTPLSPSAYKNHRNRFLNDRFVGTGPYRLSFFTGQQQRLEPFAGYWGAKPANGGIDLVSLSNSTALYGALQSGEVDVLLSTSLEIDQQAALQRQAAAGSLQVGSGPALEIGYLTMLTDQPPLNDPRLRQAVAYSLDRNTISRRVTLGLRPPLRELVPPSLKGSDPQAWPSYNPAKARQLYRQAGYCQGKRLALPLTFRSNIPADRMFALTWQAQLQQDLGDCVELEVTGMEATTAYRQLGEGAFPLILLEWMGDFPDADNYLVPLLGCEEAQGERCLKGASAASGSFWAKPGLQQDLERSASVAGPARAALLRRIQRQTAAANPYLPVWLVAPRAWAKPSISQPRFDGSGRLLLQELTRKHTPQGSTKP
;
A
#
# COMPACT_ATOMS: atom_id res chain seq x y z
N MET A 1 -63.15 41.15 -35.85
CA MET A 1 -63.47 41.89 -34.59
C MET A 1 -64.52 41.12 -33.85
N PRO A 2 -64.18 40.59 -32.67
CA PRO A 2 -65.11 40.60 -31.55
C PRO A 2 -64.42 41.01 -30.25
N ARG A 3 -65.26 41.55 -29.35
CA ARG A 3 -65.03 42.32 -28.16
C ARG A 3 -64.43 41.46 -27.00
N ALA A 4 -63.51 42.07 -26.18
CA ALA A 4 -63.01 41.53 -24.89
C ALA A 4 -64.07 41.71 -23.78
N PRO A 5 -64.17 40.78 -22.82
CA PRO A 5 -64.95 40.96 -21.61
C PRO A 5 -64.15 41.59 -20.46
N ARG A 6 -64.85 42.45 -19.69
CA ARG A 6 -64.34 43.18 -18.53
C ARG A 6 -64.06 42.22 -17.34
N LEU A 7 -62.92 42.34 -16.68
CA LEU A 7 -62.55 41.65 -15.45
C LEU A 7 -63.13 42.37 -14.22
N ASN A 8 -63.82 41.66 -13.36
CA ASN A 8 -64.42 42.15 -12.12
C ASN A 8 -63.37 42.31 -11.00
N GLN A 9 -63.48 43.44 -10.32
CA GLN A 9 -62.66 43.90 -9.18
C GLN A 9 -63.12 43.27 -7.84
N THR A 10 -63.04 41.97 -7.61
CA THR A 10 -63.37 41.35 -6.31
C THR A 10 -62.39 40.27 -5.85
N LEU A 11 -61.15 40.33 -6.26
CA LEU A 11 -60.14 39.33 -5.86
C LEU A 11 -58.88 39.94 -5.17
N ALA A 12 -58.97 41.15 -4.62
CA ALA A 12 -57.84 41.81 -3.99
C ALA A 12 -57.78 41.72 -2.44
N ALA A 13 -58.72 41.01 -1.79
CA ALA A 13 -58.80 40.98 -0.32
C ALA A 13 -58.42 39.62 0.32
N ALA A 14 -58.10 38.58 -0.47
CA ALA A 14 -57.82 37.22 0.05
C ALA A 14 -56.33 36.83 0.05
N LEU A 15 -55.41 37.68 -0.39
CA LEU A 15 -53.97 37.34 -0.53
C LEU A 15 -53.06 37.94 0.58
N LEU A 16 -53.58 38.66 1.54
CA LEU A 16 -52.79 39.27 2.63
C LEU A 16 -52.81 38.50 3.96
N THR A 17 -53.62 37.48 4.12
CA THR A 17 -53.65 36.65 5.34
C THR A 17 -52.88 35.33 5.27
N SER A 18 -52.38 34.95 4.08
CA SER A 18 -51.58 33.72 3.90
C SER A 18 -50.08 33.89 4.07
N ALA A 19 -49.56 35.13 4.15
CA ALA A 19 -48.13 35.41 4.26
C ALA A 19 -47.58 35.40 5.70
N LEU A 20 -48.45 35.39 6.74
CA LEU A 20 -48.02 35.43 8.13
C LEU A 20 -47.93 34.03 8.79
N ALA A 21 -48.48 32.99 8.16
CA ALA A 21 -48.42 31.59 8.67
C ALA A 21 -47.23 30.79 8.13
N ALA A 22 -46.53 31.26 7.11
CA ALA A 22 -45.35 30.58 6.53
C ALA A 22 -44.02 30.93 7.22
N GLY A 23 -44.01 31.88 8.16
CA GLY A 23 -42.82 32.35 8.84
C GLY A 23 -42.38 31.56 10.08
N LEU A 24 -43.15 30.58 10.56
CA LEU A 24 -42.90 29.85 11.81
C LEU A 24 -42.56 28.36 11.64
N ALA A 25 -42.43 27.88 10.41
CA ALA A 25 -42.10 26.46 10.14
C ALA A 25 -40.63 26.22 9.70
N LEU A 26 -39.73 27.19 9.80
CA LEU A 26 -38.33 27.09 9.37
C LEU A 26 -37.32 27.02 10.51
N SER A 27 -37.75 26.65 11.73
CA SER A 27 -36.84 26.54 12.89
C SER A 27 -36.59 25.10 13.35
N GLY A 28 -36.73 24.12 12.50
CA GLY A 28 -36.65 22.70 12.88
C GLY A 28 -35.65 21.81 12.13
N CYS A 29 -34.68 22.35 11.34
CA CYS A 29 -33.67 21.53 10.65
C CYS A 29 -32.27 22.04 10.93
N ARG A 30 -31.73 21.73 12.10
CA ARG A 30 -30.33 21.97 12.45
C ARG A 30 -29.76 20.80 13.23
N PRO A 31 -29.47 19.65 12.63
CA PRO A 31 -28.18 19.00 12.85
C PRO A 31 -27.49 18.47 11.58
N GLU A 32 -28.14 18.37 10.42
CA GLU A 32 -27.47 17.84 9.21
C GLU A 32 -26.47 18.81 8.58
N HIS A 33 -26.58 20.11 8.77
CA HIS A 33 -25.71 21.11 8.14
C HIS A 33 -24.34 21.23 8.81
N GLU A 34 -24.22 20.99 10.14
CA GLU A 34 -22.92 21.05 10.83
C GLU A 34 -22.06 19.81 10.56
N ALA A 35 -22.66 18.63 10.47
CA ALA A 35 -21.97 17.40 10.08
C ALA A 35 -21.47 17.46 8.63
N SER A 36 -22.24 18.10 7.73
CA SER A 36 -21.85 18.37 6.33
C SER A 36 -20.67 19.34 6.21
N ALA A 37 -20.59 20.37 7.06
CA ALA A 37 -19.54 21.39 7.01
C ALA A 37 -18.15 20.87 7.43
N ASN A 38 -18.07 19.81 8.25
CA ASN A 38 -16.81 19.21 8.72
C ASN A 38 -16.43 17.90 8.01
N ARG A 39 -17.14 17.52 6.95
CA ARG A 39 -16.79 16.40 6.09
C ARG A 39 -15.63 16.79 5.19
N LEU A 40 -14.67 15.87 4.98
CA LEU A 40 -13.50 16.11 4.13
C LEU A 40 -13.57 15.24 2.88
N VAL A 41 -13.11 15.78 1.75
CA VAL A 41 -12.98 15.07 0.49
C VAL A 41 -11.52 14.68 0.27
N VAL A 42 -11.26 13.38 0.18
CA VAL A 42 -9.93 12.81 -0.06
C VAL A 42 -9.92 12.13 -1.42
N ALA A 43 -9.08 12.60 -2.33
CA ALA A 43 -8.99 12.08 -3.69
C ALA A 43 -7.77 11.19 -3.90
N SER A 44 -7.93 10.14 -4.71
CA SER A 44 -6.82 9.32 -5.22
C SER A 44 -7.12 8.81 -6.64
N LYS A 45 -6.13 8.22 -7.31
CA LYS A 45 -6.34 7.54 -8.60
C LYS A 45 -6.91 6.13 -8.44
N ASN A 46 -6.86 5.59 -7.22
CA ASN A 46 -7.15 4.18 -6.97
C ASN A 46 -8.65 3.92 -6.91
N ARG A 47 -9.20 3.28 -7.94
CA ARG A 47 -10.53 2.69 -7.89
C ARG A 47 -10.58 1.57 -6.85
N ILE A 48 -11.69 1.48 -6.11
CA ILE A 48 -11.90 0.46 -5.08
C ILE A 48 -13.01 -0.48 -5.56
N ASP A 49 -12.62 -1.72 -5.92
CA ASP A 49 -13.54 -2.70 -6.48
C ASP A 49 -14.26 -3.53 -5.41
N THR A 50 -13.71 -3.57 -4.19
CA THR A 50 -14.28 -4.33 -3.09
C THR A 50 -13.89 -3.73 -1.74
N VAL A 51 -14.82 -3.84 -0.77
CA VAL A 51 -14.59 -3.58 0.65
C VAL A 51 -14.51 -4.87 1.48
N ASP A 52 -14.62 -6.03 0.83
CA ASP A 52 -14.44 -7.31 1.51
C ASP A 52 -12.95 -7.56 1.78
N PRO A 53 -12.53 -7.77 3.05
CA PRO A 53 -11.13 -7.99 3.37
C PRO A 53 -10.51 -9.19 2.63
N GLY A 54 -11.31 -10.23 2.37
CA GLY A 54 -10.86 -11.39 1.59
C GLY A 54 -10.60 -11.07 0.11
N GLY A 55 -11.26 -10.06 -0.44
CA GLY A 55 -11.11 -9.63 -1.84
C GLY A 55 -10.13 -8.48 -2.04
N ALA A 56 -9.84 -7.71 -0.98
CA ALA A 56 -9.03 -6.50 -1.04
C ALA A 56 -7.54 -6.81 -1.20
N TYR A 57 -6.90 -6.24 -2.24
CA TYR A 57 -5.47 -6.38 -2.50
C TYR A 57 -4.84 -5.11 -3.11
N THR A 58 -5.65 -4.06 -3.35
CA THR A 58 -5.15 -2.78 -3.88
C THR A 58 -4.88 -1.79 -2.76
N PHE A 59 -3.97 -0.84 -3.01
CA PHE A 59 -3.66 0.22 -2.04
C PHE A 59 -4.92 0.98 -1.59
N GLY A 60 -5.83 1.32 -2.52
CA GLY A 60 -7.07 2.02 -2.20
C GLY A 60 -8.01 1.22 -1.31
N ALA A 61 -8.18 -0.09 -1.58
CA ALA A 61 -8.99 -0.97 -0.75
C ALA A 61 -8.40 -1.12 0.67
N MET A 62 -7.06 -1.27 0.77
CA MET A 62 -6.37 -1.33 2.06
C MET A 62 -6.49 -0.01 2.84
N GLN A 63 -6.39 1.14 2.16
CA GLN A 63 -6.59 2.46 2.77
C GLN A 63 -8.02 2.61 3.31
N LEU A 64 -9.03 2.15 2.56
CA LEU A 64 -10.42 2.16 3.01
C LEU A 64 -10.62 1.23 4.21
N LEU A 65 -10.12 -0.01 4.14
CA LEU A 65 -10.23 -0.99 5.23
C LEU A 65 -9.59 -0.48 6.52
N SER A 66 -8.47 0.25 6.45
CA SER A 66 -7.82 0.82 7.64
C SER A 66 -8.67 1.89 8.35
N ALA A 67 -9.65 2.48 7.66
CA ALA A 67 -10.58 3.45 8.24
C ALA A 67 -11.86 2.80 8.82
N ILE A 68 -12.28 1.66 8.28
CA ILE A 68 -13.55 1.02 8.65
C ILE A 68 -13.37 -0.28 9.47
N GLY A 69 -12.13 -0.78 9.61
CA GLY A 69 -11.80 -1.98 10.38
C GLY A 69 -10.59 -1.78 11.28
N ASP A 70 -10.42 -2.65 12.25
CA ASP A 70 -9.25 -2.73 13.10
C ASP A 70 -8.64 -4.13 13.02
N PRO A 71 -7.34 -4.30 12.75
CA PRO A 71 -6.67 -5.59 12.90
C PRO A 71 -6.37 -5.90 14.37
N LEU A 72 -5.78 -7.06 14.65
CA LEU A 72 -5.37 -7.43 16.02
C LEU A 72 -4.22 -6.56 16.53
N TYR A 73 -3.31 -6.17 15.66
CA TYR A 73 -2.16 -5.30 15.94
C TYR A 73 -2.11 -4.17 14.93
N ALA A 74 -1.37 -3.11 15.21
CA ALA A 74 -1.12 -2.00 14.31
C ALA A 74 0.35 -1.57 14.38
N ILE A 75 0.80 -0.85 13.37
CA ILE A 75 2.11 -0.18 13.38
C ILE A 75 1.86 1.31 13.60
N ASN A 76 2.33 1.84 14.72
CA ASN A 76 2.15 3.24 15.04
C ASN A 76 3.00 4.17 14.14
N THR A 77 2.83 5.46 14.28
CA THR A 77 3.55 6.46 13.49
C THR A 77 5.07 6.45 13.68
N ALA A 78 5.57 5.83 14.75
CA ALA A 78 6.99 5.61 15.02
C ALA A 78 7.52 4.29 14.41
N GLY A 79 6.70 3.53 13.68
CA GLY A 79 7.07 2.24 13.10
C GLY A 79 7.10 1.08 14.10
N GLN A 80 6.50 1.25 15.29
CA GLN A 80 6.48 0.23 16.33
C GLN A 80 5.17 -0.55 16.29
N LEU A 81 5.28 -1.86 16.44
CA LEU A 81 4.12 -2.74 16.56
C LEU A 81 3.43 -2.52 17.92
N GLU A 82 2.12 -2.33 17.91
CA GLU A 82 1.30 -2.15 19.09
C GLU A 82 0.02 -2.99 19.06
N PRO A 83 -0.50 -3.43 20.22
CA PRO A 83 -1.79 -4.09 20.32
C PRO A 83 -2.94 -3.14 19.90
N ARG A 84 -3.91 -3.66 19.13
CA ARG A 84 -5.12 -2.93 18.70
C ARG A 84 -6.39 -3.61 19.24
N LEU A 85 -6.92 -4.61 18.53
CA LEU A 85 -7.99 -5.47 19.06
C LEU A 85 -7.44 -6.58 19.98
N ALA A 86 -6.16 -6.91 19.90
CA ALA A 86 -5.44 -7.59 20.96
C ALA A 86 -5.10 -6.62 22.11
N VAL A 87 -4.83 -7.15 23.32
CA VAL A 87 -4.41 -6.35 24.48
C VAL A 87 -2.93 -6.52 24.83
N ALA A 88 -2.26 -7.53 24.26
CA ALA A 88 -0.85 -7.82 24.42
C ALA A 88 -0.32 -8.59 23.21
N LEU A 89 1.02 -8.72 23.08
CA LEU A 89 1.63 -9.58 22.08
C LEU A 89 1.20 -11.05 22.25
N PRO A 90 1.24 -11.89 21.20
CA PRO A 90 0.86 -13.28 21.28
C PRO A 90 1.74 -14.03 22.31
N LYS A 91 1.12 -14.85 23.15
CA LYS A 91 1.84 -15.77 24.02
C LYS A 91 2.09 -17.08 23.31
N LEU A 92 3.36 -17.35 22.99
CA LEU A 92 3.76 -18.56 22.29
C LEU A 92 3.96 -19.73 23.27
N SER A 93 3.65 -20.96 22.82
CA SER A 93 4.06 -22.20 23.48
C SER A 93 5.58 -22.41 23.37
N ALA A 94 6.13 -23.30 24.20
CA ALA A 94 7.58 -23.56 24.23
C ALA A 94 8.14 -24.06 22.88
N ASP A 95 7.36 -24.83 22.11
CA ASP A 95 7.69 -25.31 20.78
C ASP A 95 7.43 -24.27 19.67
N GLY A 96 6.81 -23.12 20.00
CA GLY A 96 6.45 -22.07 19.06
C GLY A 96 5.32 -22.45 18.09
N LEU A 97 4.60 -23.56 18.31
CA LEU A 97 3.56 -24.05 17.41
C LEU A 97 2.15 -23.60 17.80
N LYS A 98 1.98 -23.00 18.97
CA LYS A 98 0.72 -22.41 19.42
C LYS A 98 0.93 -20.97 19.85
N ALA A 99 -0.01 -20.12 19.49
CA ALA A 99 -0.02 -18.71 19.86
C ALA A 99 -1.38 -18.34 20.44
N GLN A 100 -1.41 -17.92 21.69
CA GLN A 100 -2.61 -17.38 22.33
C GLN A 100 -2.63 -15.86 22.22
N VAL A 101 -3.74 -15.31 21.75
CA VAL A 101 -4.00 -13.87 21.62
C VAL A 101 -5.17 -13.49 22.50
N GLN A 102 -4.91 -12.61 23.45
CA GLN A 102 -5.93 -12.02 24.31
C GLN A 102 -6.60 -10.84 23.61
N LEU A 103 -7.92 -10.84 23.52
CA LEU A 103 -8.71 -9.84 22.80
C LEU A 103 -9.24 -8.76 23.74
N ARG A 104 -9.41 -7.55 23.21
CA ARG A 104 -10.02 -6.40 23.87
C ARG A 104 -11.49 -6.65 24.12
N GLN A 105 -11.96 -6.34 25.33
CA GLN A 105 -13.36 -6.41 25.72
C GLN A 105 -14.09 -5.08 25.42
N GLY A 106 -15.41 -5.14 25.32
CA GLY A 106 -16.27 -3.96 25.12
C GLY A 106 -16.30 -3.42 23.69
N VAL A 107 -15.59 -4.03 22.75
CA VAL A 107 -15.61 -3.64 21.33
C VAL A 107 -16.91 -4.10 20.68
N ARG A 108 -17.49 -3.23 19.83
CA ARG A 108 -18.70 -3.53 19.05
C ARG A 108 -18.42 -3.38 17.57
N PHE A 109 -19.07 -4.22 16.79
CA PHE A 109 -19.17 -4.04 15.33
C PHE A 109 -20.10 -2.87 14.99
N HIS A 110 -20.05 -2.40 13.74
CA HIS A 110 -20.90 -1.30 13.23
C HIS A 110 -22.41 -1.59 13.32
N ASP A 111 -22.81 -2.85 13.39
CA ASP A 111 -24.19 -3.30 13.59
C ASP A 111 -24.58 -3.41 15.08
N GLY A 112 -23.69 -3.02 15.99
CA GLY A 112 -23.91 -3.06 17.43
C GLY A 112 -23.64 -4.42 18.09
N THR A 113 -23.40 -5.49 17.32
CA THR A 113 -23.07 -6.82 17.87
C THR A 113 -21.67 -6.81 18.54
N PRO A 114 -21.45 -7.64 19.59
CA PRO A 114 -20.17 -7.63 20.30
C PRO A 114 -19.08 -8.34 19.50
N PHE A 115 -17.86 -7.77 19.52
CA PHE A 115 -16.64 -8.44 19.11
C PHE A 115 -16.15 -9.37 20.24
N ASN A 116 -15.83 -10.60 19.90
CA ASN A 116 -15.31 -11.62 20.82
C ASN A 116 -14.45 -12.66 20.07
N ALA A 117 -13.97 -13.68 20.79
CA ALA A 117 -13.13 -14.72 20.21
C ALA A 117 -13.81 -15.50 19.07
N ALA A 118 -15.11 -15.81 19.21
CA ALA A 118 -15.84 -16.52 18.16
C ALA A 118 -15.96 -15.71 16.88
N ALA A 119 -16.18 -14.38 16.98
CA ALA A 119 -16.23 -13.49 15.82
C ALA A 119 -14.85 -13.35 15.14
N MET A 120 -13.76 -13.30 15.91
CA MET A 120 -12.41 -13.29 15.34
C MET A 120 -12.08 -14.58 14.61
N VAL A 121 -12.35 -15.73 15.22
CA VAL A 121 -12.16 -17.05 14.58
C VAL A 121 -12.97 -17.18 13.30
N PHE A 122 -14.26 -16.81 13.31
CA PHE A 122 -15.11 -16.76 12.12
C PHE A 122 -14.44 -15.98 10.98
N SER A 123 -13.85 -14.83 11.28
CA SER A 123 -13.24 -13.95 10.29
C SER A 123 -11.95 -14.54 9.72
N LEU A 124 -11.11 -15.13 10.57
CA LEU A 124 -9.87 -15.82 10.14
C LEU A 124 -10.17 -17.04 9.29
N GLU A 125 -11.14 -17.88 9.69
CA GLU A 125 -11.58 -19.05 8.91
C GLU A 125 -12.13 -18.64 7.54
N ARG A 126 -12.95 -17.58 7.51
CA ARG A 126 -13.47 -17.04 6.25
C ARG A 126 -12.36 -16.52 5.35
N PHE A 127 -11.38 -15.78 5.90
CA PHE A 127 -10.23 -15.32 5.14
C PHE A 127 -9.40 -16.48 4.57
N LEU A 128 -9.17 -17.52 5.36
CA LEU A 128 -8.50 -18.75 4.90
C LEU A 128 -9.26 -19.45 3.77
N ALA A 129 -10.58 -19.47 3.84
CA ALA A 129 -11.41 -20.19 2.87
C ALA A 129 -11.54 -19.50 1.51
N ILE A 130 -11.64 -18.16 1.48
CA ILE A 130 -11.97 -17.43 0.25
C ILE A 130 -11.06 -16.24 -0.04
N GLY A 131 -10.13 -15.87 0.86
CA GLY A 131 -9.26 -14.72 0.68
C GLY A 131 -8.34 -14.84 -0.51
N LYS A 132 -8.26 -13.80 -1.36
CA LYS A 132 -7.29 -13.73 -2.46
C LYS A 132 -5.84 -13.80 -1.97
N LEU A 133 -5.61 -13.26 -0.76
CA LEU A 133 -4.32 -13.29 -0.07
C LEU A 133 -4.31 -14.31 1.07
N SER A 134 -5.14 -15.36 0.99
CA SER A 134 -5.27 -16.37 2.06
C SER A 134 -3.97 -17.08 2.39
N TYR A 135 -3.04 -17.17 1.44
CA TYR A 135 -1.71 -17.72 1.64
C TYR A 135 -0.92 -16.99 2.74
N LEU A 136 -1.13 -15.67 2.93
CA LEU A 136 -0.46 -14.90 3.99
C LEU A 136 -0.65 -15.56 5.36
N LEU A 137 -1.88 -15.94 5.66
CA LEU A 137 -2.21 -16.62 6.91
C LEU A 137 -2.07 -18.15 6.75
N GLY A 138 -2.55 -18.70 5.65
CA GLY A 138 -2.65 -20.14 5.42
C GLY A 138 -1.30 -20.86 5.31
N ASP A 139 -0.24 -20.19 4.88
CA ASP A 139 1.12 -20.78 4.87
C ASP A 139 1.71 -20.91 6.28
N ARG A 140 1.17 -20.18 7.25
CA ARG A 140 1.68 -20.08 8.62
C ARG A 140 0.76 -20.74 9.66
N VAL A 141 -0.55 -20.60 9.49
CA VAL A 141 -1.58 -21.02 10.44
C VAL A 141 -2.40 -22.16 9.87
N SER A 142 -2.49 -23.25 10.62
CA SER A 142 -3.29 -24.44 10.26
C SER A 142 -4.69 -24.41 10.88
N ALA A 143 -4.86 -23.76 12.03
CA ALA A 143 -6.16 -23.66 12.70
C ALA A 143 -6.22 -22.41 13.61
N ALA A 144 -7.45 -21.90 13.79
CA ALA A 144 -7.78 -20.87 14.76
C ALA A 144 -8.94 -21.39 15.63
N ARG A 145 -8.87 -21.20 16.95
CA ARG A 145 -9.91 -21.65 17.90
C ARG A 145 -10.17 -20.60 18.96
N ALA A 146 -11.42 -20.47 19.39
CA ALA A 146 -11.78 -19.74 20.59
C ALA A 146 -11.54 -20.66 21.81
N VAL A 147 -10.65 -20.26 22.70
CA VAL A 147 -10.32 -21.00 23.92
C VAL A 147 -10.87 -20.32 25.17
N GLY A 148 -11.58 -19.20 24.98
CA GLY A 148 -12.28 -18.42 25.98
C GLY A 148 -13.12 -17.35 25.29
N PRO A 149 -13.96 -16.59 26.02
CA PRO A 149 -14.81 -15.55 25.43
C PRO A 149 -14.01 -14.46 24.68
N TYR A 150 -12.78 -14.17 25.15
CA TYR A 150 -11.88 -13.16 24.62
C TYR A 150 -10.44 -13.67 24.44
N THR A 151 -10.30 -14.97 24.19
CA THR A 151 -8.98 -15.57 23.93
C THR A 151 -9.08 -16.49 22.73
N ILE A 152 -8.25 -16.25 21.71
CA ILE A 152 -8.09 -17.17 20.58
C ILE A 152 -6.75 -17.89 20.69
N GLU A 153 -6.70 -19.11 20.18
CA GLU A 153 -5.49 -19.89 19.99
C GLU A 153 -5.31 -20.16 18.49
N LEU A 154 -4.13 -19.79 17.97
CA LEU A 154 -3.70 -20.13 16.62
C LEU A 154 -2.75 -21.31 16.68
N THR A 155 -2.97 -22.33 15.86
CA THR A 155 -2.03 -23.44 15.65
C THR A 155 -1.18 -23.10 14.43
N LEU A 156 0.13 -23.02 14.60
CA LEU A 156 1.08 -22.71 13.54
C LEU A 156 1.58 -24.00 12.88
N LYS A 157 1.81 -23.97 11.58
CA LYS A 157 2.42 -25.08 10.83
C LYS A 157 3.91 -25.25 11.17
N ARG A 158 4.57 -24.15 11.56
CA ARG A 158 5.96 -24.05 12.02
C ARG A 158 6.11 -22.78 12.86
N PRO A 159 7.14 -22.68 13.72
CA PRO A 159 7.39 -21.45 14.45
C PRO A 159 7.53 -20.25 13.50
N PHE A 160 6.85 -19.15 13.85
CA PHE A 160 6.83 -17.94 13.01
C PHE A 160 6.94 -16.70 13.90
N SER A 161 8.16 -16.15 13.99
CA SER A 161 8.44 -15.03 14.88
C SER A 161 7.74 -13.71 14.50
N PRO A 162 7.48 -13.38 13.19
CA PRO A 162 6.74 -12.16 12.85
C PRO A 162 5.21 -12.35 12.83
N LEU A 163 4.69 -13.22 13.70
CA LEU A 163 3.25 -13.50 13.76
C LEU A 163 2.42 -12.25 14.10
N ALA A 164 2.90 -11.40 15.00
CA ALA A 164 2.17 -10.20 15.38
C ALA A 164 2.19 -9.14 14.27
N GLU A 165 3.30 -9.03 13.53
CA GLU A 165 3.40 -8.22 12.32
C GLU A 165 2.45 -8.74 11.22
N LEU A 166 2.35 -10.03 11.00
CA LEU A 166 1.36 -10.63 10.10
C LEU A 166 -0.07 -10.29 10.54
N LEU A 167 -0.38 -10.42 11.82
CA LEU A 167 -1.70 -10.13 12.38
C LEU A 167 -2.04 -8.63 12.43
N SER A 168 -1.13 -7.75 12.01
CA SER A 168 -1.39 -6.33 11.76
C SER A 168 -1.90 -6.05 10.33
N ALA A 169 -1.89 -7.04 9.44
CA ALA A 169 -2.43 -6.89 8.10
C ALA A 169 -3.92 -6.54 8.16
N VAL A 170 -4.30 -5.46 7.50
CA VAL A 170 -5.67 -4.94 7.53
C VAL A 170 -6.71 -5.91 6.94
N ASN A 171 -6.29 -6.83 6.08
CA ASN A 171 -7.13 -7.93 5.57
C ASN A 171 -7.60 -8.91 6.65
N LEU A 172 -6.92 -8.95 7.79
CA LEU A 172 -7.27 -9.81 8.91
C LEU A 172 -8.18 -9.10 9.92
N THR A 173 -8.77 -7.96 9.55
CA THR A 173 -9.77 -7.26 10.37
C THR A 173 -11.01 -8.14 10.56
N PRO A 174 -11.60 -8.20 11.77
CA PRO A 174 -12.78 -8.99 12.02
C PRO A 174 -14.02 -8.43 11.35
N LEU A 175 -14.92 -9.33 10.98
CA LEU A 175 -16.21 -9.11 10.36
C LEU A 175 -17.33 -9.55 11.30
N SER A 176 -18.45 -8.83 11.32
CA SER A 176 -19.61 -9.23 12.11
C SER A 176 -20.19 -10.56 11.62
N PRO A 177 -20.21 -11.63 12.44
CA PRO A 177 -20.82 -12.90 12.03
C PRO A 177 -22.30 -12.74 11.67
N SER A 178 -23.04 -11.81 12.28
CA SER A 178 -24.45 -11.57 11.96
C SER A 178 -24.63 -11.06 10.53
N ALA A 179 -23.74 -10.21 10.05
CA ALA A 179 -23.78 -9.67 8.70
C ALA A 179 -23.22 -10.63 7.65
N TYR A 180 -22.24 -11.48 8.02
CA TYR A 180 -21.47 -12.28 7.05
C TYR A 180 -21.77 -13.79 7.07
N LYS A 181 -22.59 -14.32 7.98
CA LYS A 181 -22.89 -15.76 8.06
C LYS A 181 -23.43 -16.36 6.75
N ASN A 182 -24.25 -15.59 6.01
CA ASN A 182 -24.81 -15.99 4.71
C ASN A 182 -23.87 -15.70 3.53
N HIS A 183 -22.69 -15.13 3.79
CA HIS A 183 -21.64 -14.78 2.82
C HIS A 183 -20.31 -15.45 3.17
N ARG A 184 -20.34 -16.60 3.85
CA ARG A 184 -19.13 -17.27 4.32
C ARG A 184 -18.20 -17.66 3.18
N ASN A 185 -18.75 -18.07 2.03
CA ASN A 185 -18.04 -18.58 0.87
C ASN A 185 -18.09 -17.64 -0.34
N ARG A 186 -18.42 -16.37 -0.15
CA ARG A 186 -18.45 -15.35 -1.21
C ARG A 186 -18.09 -13.96 -0.68
N PHE A 187 -17.56 -13.11 -1.54
CA PHE A 187 -17.28 -11.72 -1.19
C PHE A 187 -18.55 -10.88 -1.06
N LEU A 188 -18.50 -9.93 -0.14
CA LEU A 188 -19.51 -8.87 0.02
C LEU A 188 -18.81 -7.55 -0.37
N ASN A 189 -18.85 -7.22 -1.68
CA ASN A 189 -17.95 -6.22 -2.26
C ASN A 189 -18.32 -4.77 -1.96
N ASP A 190 -19.58 -4.49 -1.62
CA ASP A 190 -20.18 -3.15 -1.49
C ASP A 190 -20.63 -2.80 -0.07
N ARG A 191 -20.48 -3.71 0.87
CA ARG A 191 -20.87 -3.55 2.27
C ARG A 191 -19.79 -4.04 3.21
N PHE A 192 -19.58 -3.30 4.29
CA PHE A 192 -18.64 -3.68 5.33
C PHE A 192 -19.22 -3.45 6.72
N VAL A 193 -19.10 -4.44 7.59
CA VAL A 193 -19.51 -4.39 9.00
C VAL A 193 -18.33 -4.88 9.86
N GLY A 194 -17.48 -3.96 10.23
CA GLY A 194 -16.29 -4.18 11.07
C GLY A 194 -16.36 -3.36 12.35
N THR A 195 -15.17 -3.05 12.92
CA THR A 195 -15.01 -2.44 14.25
C THR A 195 -14.40 -1.04 14.22
N GLY A 196 -14.06 -0.53 13.03
CA GLY A 196 -13.25 0.68 12.86
C GLY A 196 -13.95 2.00 13.22
N PRO A 197 -13.21 3.12 13.19
CA PRO A 197 -13.71 4.44 13.61
C PRO A 197 -14.81 5.01 12.69
N TYR A 198 -14.91 4.52 11.45
CA TYR A 198 -15.95 4.92 10.52
C TYR A 198 -16.81 3.75 10.07
N ARG A 199 -18.08 4.05 9.75
CA ARG A 199 -18.99 3.17 9.03
C ARG A 199 -19.02 3.56 7.57
N LEU A 200 -19.07 2.59 6.68
CA LEU A 200 -19.31 2.80 5.26
C LEU A 200 -20.82 3.01 5.03
N SER A 201 -21.22 4.21 4.59
CA SER A 201 -22.62 4.56 4.34
C SER A 201 -22.99 4.56 2.85
N PHE A 202 -21.99 4.71 1.97
CA PHE A 202 -22.17 4.65 0.52
C PHE A 202 -20.94 4.05 -0.14
N PHE A 203 -21.17 3.25 -1.17
CA PHE A 203 -20.10 2.62 -1.95
C PHE A 203 -20.42 2.55 -3.43
N THR A 204 -19.49 3.06 -4.23
CA THR A 204 -19.27 2.70 -5.64
C THR A 204 -17.79 2.49 -5.86
N GLY A 205 -17.37 1.94 -7.01
CA GLY A 205 -15.94 1.81 -7.33
C GLY A 205 -15.17 3.14 -7.37
N GLN A 206 -15.88 4.27 -7.52
CA GLN A 206 -15.29 5.60 -7.65
C GLN A 206 -15.50 6.49 -6.44
N GLN A 207 -16.49 6.22 -5.62
CA GLN A 207 -16.84 7.04 -4.46
C GLN A 207 -17.26 6.18 -3.27
N GLN A 208 -16.72 6.50 -2.09
CA GLN A 208 -17.10 5.89 -0.83
C GLN A 208 -17.34 6.98 0.21
N ARG A 209 -18.42 6.86 0.98
CA ARG A 209 -18.73 7.77 2.08
C ARG A 209 -18.56 7.08 3.41
N LEU A 210 -17.77 7.71 4.26
CA LEU A 210 -17.45 7.25 5.60
C LEU A 210 -18.07 8.19 6.63
N GLU A 211 -18.79 7.63 7.59
CA GLU A 211 -19.40 8.36 8.69
C GLU A 211 -18.81 7.94 10.03
N PRO A 212 -18.51 8.88 10.95
CA PRO A 212 -18.00 8.54 12.26
C PRO A 212 -18.90 7.52 12.98
N PHE A 213 -18.30 6.48 13.52
CA PHE A 213 -19.01 5.49 14.32
C PHE A 213 -19.07 5.95 15.78
N ALA A 214 -20.25 6.36 16.24
CA ALA A 214 -20.45 6.86 17.61
C ALA A 214 -20.07 5.81 18.69
N GLY A 215 -20.26 4.51 18.37
CA GLY A 215 -19.92 3.38 19.25
C GLY A 215 -18.47 2.92 19.16
N TYR A 216 -17.58 3.68 18.52
CA TYR A 216 -16.18 3.30 18.37
C TYR A 216 -15.46 3.23 19.73
N TRP A 217 -14.75 2.14 19.94
CA TRP A 217 -14.05 1.83 21.21
C TRP A 217 -12.78 2.66 21.45
N GLY A 218 -12.16 3.20 20.37
CA GLY A 218 -10.95 4.01 20.43
C GLY A 218 -11.23 5.51 20.36
N ALA A 219 -10.20 6.29 20.00
CA ALA A 219 -10.34 7.73 19.80
C ALA A 219 -11.29 8.02 18.62
N LYS A 220 -12.29 8.86 18.85
CA LYS A 220 -13.26 9.24 17.81
C LYS A 220 -12.59 10.03 16.68
N PRO A 221 -13.07 9.92 15.44
CA PRO A 221 -12.62 10.78 14.35
C PRO A 221 -12.73 12.27 14.69
N ALA A 222 -11.71 13.03 14.30
CA ALA A 222 -11.63 14.47 14.55
C ALA A 222 -12.39 15.31 13.48
N ASN A 223 -13.06 14.63 12.52
CA ASN A 223 -13.84 15.24 11.44
C ASN A 223 -15.26 14.66 11.39
N GLY A 224 -16.13 15.29 10.63
CA GLY A 224 -17.54 14.91 10.46
C GLY A 224 -17.77 13.80 9.42
N GLY A 225 -16.71 13.16 8.94
CA GLY A 225 -16.75 12.09 7.95
C GLY A 225 -15.82 12.36 6.76
N ILE A 226 -15.66 11.34 5.92
CA ILE A 226 -14.77 11.37 4.75
C ILE A 226 -15.54 10.93 3.52
N ASP A 227 -15.44 11.69 2.43
CA ASP A 227 -15.75 11.20 1.10
C ASP A 227 -14.43 10.86 0.39
N LEU A 228 -14.22 9.56 0.11
CA LEU A 228 -13.12 9.10 -0.73
C LEU A 228 -13.59 9.15 -2.17
N VAL A 229 -12.82 9.78 -3.05
CA VAL A 229 -13.14 9.89 -4.48
C VAL A 229 -11.98 9.42 -5.34
N SER A 230 -12.29 8.64 -6.38
CA SER A 230 -11.31 8.16 -7.36
C SER A 230 -11.43 8.96 -8.64
N LEU A 231 -10.37 9.66 -9.03
CA LEU A 231 -10.30 10.41 -10.28
C LEU A 231 -9.42 9.65 -11.29
N SER A 232 -9.83 9.64 -12.55
CA SER A 232 -9.31 8.71 -13.57
C SER A 232 -7.85 8.94 -13.98
N ASN A 233 -7.35 10.17 -13.82
CA ASN A 233 -6.00 10.54 -14.25
C ASN A 233 -5.36 11.59 -13.33
N SER A 234 -4.05 11.73 -13.46
CA SER A 234 -3.24 12.66 -12.65
C SER A 234 -3.61 14.13 -12.85
N THR A 235 -4.01 14.53 -14.06
CA THR A 235 -4.41 15.91 -14.34
C THR A 235 -5.70 16.28 -13.62
N ALA A 236 -6.70 15.38 -13.61
CA ALA A 236 -7.93 15.59 -12.86
C ALA A 236 -7.66 15.67 -11.34
N LEU A 237 -6.79 14.79 -10.81
CA LEU A 237 -6.39 14.84 -9.40
C LEU A 237 -5.72 16.16 -9.03
N TYR A 238 -4.75 16.59 -9.82
CA TYR A 238 -4.03 17.83 -9.61
C TYR A 238 -4.99 19.04 -9.69
N GLY A 239 -5.85 19.08 -10.74
CA GLY A 239 -6.84 20.14 -10.94
C GLY A 239 -7.86 20.23 -9.80
N ALA A 240 -8.37 19.10 -9.31
CA ALA A 240 -9.34 19.06 -8.21
C ALA A 240 -8.78 19.61 -6.88
N LEU A 241 -7.49 19.37 -6.59
CA LEU A 241 -6.84 19.99 -5.44
C LEU A 241 -6.65 21.51 -5.64
N GLN A 242 -6.25 21.95 -6.85
CA GLN A 242 -6.03 23.38 -7.16
C GLN A 242 -7.35 24.18 -7.16
N SER A 243 -8.43 23.61 -7.69
CA SER A 243 -9.77 24.25 -7.70
C SER A 243 -10.44 24.27 -6.33
N GLY A 244 -9.94 23.46 -5.39
CA GLY A 244 -10.53 23.31 -4.08
C GLY A 244 -11.71 22.32 -4.01
N GLU A 245 -11.97 21.55 -5.06
CA GLU A 245 -12.97 20.49 -5.08
C GLU A 245 -12.64 19.36 -4.09
N VAL A 246 -11.35 19.06 -3.91
CA VAL A 246 -10.88 18.12 -2.91
C VAL A 246 -10.06 18.80 -1.82
N ASP A 247 -10.13 18.30 -0.59
CA ASP A 247 -9.40 18.82 0.57
C ASP A 247 -8.01 18.20 0.70
N VAL A 248 -7.89 16.91 0.36
CA VAL A 248 -6.65 16.14 0.45
C VAL A 248 -6.48 15.29 -0.80
N LEU A 249 -5.28 15.30 -1.35
CA LEU A 249 -4.88 14.46 -2.45
C LEU A 249 -3.89 13.40 -1.92
N LEU A 250 -4.30 12.13 -1.92
CA LEU A 250 -3.45 10.99 -1.60
C LEU A 250 -2.90 10.42 -2.90
N SER A 251 -1.60 10.51 -3.12
CA SER A 251 -1.03 10.10 -4.38
C SER A 251 0.14 9.13 -4.27
N THR A 252 0.04 8.09 -5.09
CA THR A 252 1.17 7.27 -5.53
C THR A 252 1.39 7.39 -7.05
N SER A 253 0.56 8.17 -7.77
CA SER A 253 0.41 8.08 -9.23
C SER A 253 0.30 9.44 -9.95
N LEU A 254 0.79 10.52 -9.35
CA LEU A 254 0.92 11.81 -10.05
C LEU A 254 2.13 11.79 -10.99
N GLU A 255 2.04 12.56 -12.08
CA GLU A 255 3.21 12.87 -12.91
C GLU A 255 4.27 13.60 -12.08
N ILE A 256 5.54 13.43 -12.46
CA ILE A 256 6.67 13.91 -11.65
C ILE A 256 6.71 15.43 -11.56
N ASP A 257 6.38 16.13 -12.63
CA ASP A 257 6.27 17.59 -12.68
C ASP A 257 5.14 18.11 -11.78
N GLN A 258 4.00 17.40 -11.73
CA GLN A 258 2.89 17.71 -10.83
C GLN A 258 3.30 17.48 -9.36
N GLN A 259 3.96 16.38 -9.05
CA GLN A 259 4.52 16.14 -7.71
C GLN A 259 5.51 17.24 -7.31
N ALA A 260 6.40 17.64 -8.23
CA ALA A 260 7.34 18.73 -8.00
C ALA A 260 6.63 20.07 -7.76
N ALA A 261 5.55 20.37 -8.52
CA ALA A 261 4.75 21.56 -8.33
C ALA A 261 4.07 21.60 -6.96
N LEU A 262 3.44 20.48 -6.55
CA LEU A 262 2.83 20.36 -5.21
C LEU A 262 3.87 20.48 -4.09
N GLN A 263 5.07 19.91 -4.29
CA GLN A 263 6.14 20.01 -3.31
C GLN A 263 6.65 21.47 -3.17
N ARG A 264 6.77 22.22 -4.27
CA ARG A 264 7.08 23.66 -4.21
C ARG A 264 5.99 24.48 -3.51
N GLN A 265 4.72 24.18 -3.77
CA GLN A 265 3.59 24.83 -3.08
C GLN A 265 3.60 24.52 -1.57
N ALA A 266 3.93 23.27 -1.19
CA ALA A 266 4.06 22.91 0.20
C ALA A 266 5.23 23.63 0.88
N ALA A 267 6.39 23.73 0.21
CA ALA A 267 7.55 24.48 0.70
C ALA A 267 7.26 25.98 0.86
N ALA A 268 6.40 26.55 0.00
CA ALA A 268 5.92 27.92 0.09
C ALA A 268 4.79 28.14 1.11
N GLY A 269 4.35 27.07 1.83
CA GLY A 269 3.26 27.15 2.81
C GLY A 269 1.84 27.22 2.21
N SER A 270 1.70 27.11 0.89
CA SER A 270 0.41 27.14 0.19
C SER A 270 -0.35 25.81 0.28
N LEU A 271 0.31 24.72 0.68
CA LEU A 271 -0.25 23.41 0.95
C LEU A 271 0.37 22.84 2.22
N GLN A 272 -0.34 21.91 2.85
CA GLN A 272 0.23 20.97 3.83
C GLN A 272 0.70 19.73 3.08
N VAL A 273 1.81 19.12 3.52
CA VAL A 273 2.28 17.85 2.98
C VAL A 273 2.63 16.88 4.10
N GLY A 274 2.23 15.62 3.95
CA GLY A 274 2.64 14.51 4.78
C GLY A 274 3.23 13.39 3.93
N SER A 275 4.19 12.67 4.50
CA SER A 275 4.78 11.46 3.91
C SER A 275 4.69 10.32 4.91
N GLY A 276 4.34 9.14 4.43
CA GLY A 276 4.42 7.91 5.19
C GLY A 276 5.80 7.25 5.13
N PRO A 277 5.98 6.11 5.80
CA PRO A 277 7.20 5.33 5.72
C PRO A 277 7.42 4.82 4.29
N ALA A 278 8.68 4.81 3.86
CA ALA A 278 9.07 4.26 2.56
C ALA A 278 9.17 2.74 2.67
N LEU A 279 8.08 2.05 2.38
CA LEU A 279 7.95 0.58 2.47
C LEU A 279 7.90 -0.10 1.10
N GLU A 280 7.61 0.62 0.02
CA GLU A 280 7.60 0.05 -1.31
C GLU A 280 8.99 0.15 -1.94
N ILE A 281 9.50 -0.97 -2.42
CA ILE A 281 10.79 -1.06 -3.09
C ILE A 281 10.61 -1.17 -4.60
N GLY A 282 11.38 -0.36 -5.35
CA GLY A 282 11.52 -0.52 -6.79
C GLY A 282 12.80 -1.30 -7.10
N TYR A 283 12.69 -2.29 -7.96
CA TYR A 283 13.81 -3.18 -8.29
C TYR A 283 13.71 -3.70 -9.72
N LEU A 284 14.86 -4.08 -10.28
CA LEU A 284 14.93 -4.84 -11.52
C LEU A 284 14.96 -6.33 -11.18
N THR A 285 14.12 -7.12 -11.83
CA THR A 285 14.22 -8.59 -11.85
C THR A 285 15.07 -9.00 -13.05
N MET A 286 15.98 -9.95 -12.85
CA MET A 286 16.86 -10.52 -13.85
C MET A 286 16.54 -12.00 -14.05
N LEU A 287 16.26 -12.41 -15.27
CA LEU A 287 16.05 -13.81 -15.64
C LEU A 287 17.39 -14.55 -15.59
N THR A 288 17.58 -15.39 -14.57
CA THR A 288 18.90 -15.97 -14.29
C THR A 288 19.16 -17.32 -14.93
N ASP A 289 18.14 -17.95 -15.51
CA ASP A 289 18.24 -19.30 -16.07
C ASP A 289 18.36 -19.32 -17.61
N GLN A 290 18.35 -18.14 -18.25
CA GLN A 290 18.48 -17.98 -19.70
C GLN A 290 19.48 -16.89 -20.08
N PRO A 291 20.14 -17.00 -21.26
CA PRO A 291 20.99 -15.94 -21.80
C PRO A 291 20.21 -14.63 -22.01
N PRO A 292 20.86 -13.47 -21.85
CA PRO A 292 22.29 -13.33 -21.50
C PRO A 292 22.56 -13.33 -19.98
N LEU A 293 21.52 -13.20 -19.15
CA LEU A 293 21.68 -12.96 -17.71
C LEU A 293 21.83 -14.25 -16.88
N ASN A 294 21.94 -15.43 -17.53
CA ASN A 294 22.43 -16.63 -16.87
C ASN A 294 23.93 -16.52 -16.48
N ASP A 295 24.70 -15.64 -17.13
CA ASP A 295 26.07 -15.34 -16.72
C ASP A 295 26.10 -14.39 -15.51
N PRO A 296 26.59 -14.81 -14.33
CA PRO A 296 26.64 -13.97 -13.13
C PRO A 296 27.53 -12.74 -13.29
N ARG A 297 28.53 -12.77 -14.20
CA ARG A 297 29.39 -11.61 -14.50
C ARG A 297 28.58 -10.49 -15.14
N LEU A 298 27.63 -10.84 -16.04
CA LEU A 298 26.75 -9.87 -16.67
C LEU A 298 25.75 -9.27 -15.69
N ARG A 299 25.18 -10.08 -14.78
CA ARG A 299 24.30 -9.56 -13.71
C ARG A 299 25.05 -8.58 -12.80
N GLN A 300 26.31 -8.88 -12.45
CA GLN A 300 27.15 -7.98 -11.67
C GLN A 300 27.55 -6.72 -12.48
N ALA A 301 27.82 -6.82 -13.78
CA ALA A 301 28.08 -5.66 -14.64
C ALA A 301 26.86 -4.71 -14.66
N VAL A 302 25.67 -5.25 -14.79
CA VAL A 302 24.39 -4.49 -14.69
C VAL A 302 24.28 -3.78 -13.33
N ALA A 303 24.61 -4.47 -12.23
CA ALA A 303 24.52 -3.88 -10.88
C ALA A 303 25.48 -2.69 -10.69
N TYR A 304 26.71 -2.80 -11.20
CA TYR A 304 27.70 -1.71 -11.13
C TYR A 304 27.42 -0.58 -12.11
N SER A 305 26.63 -0.80 -13.16
CA SER A 305 26.33 0.20 -14.20
C SER A 305 25.20 1.16 -13.81
N LEU A 306 24.42 0.90 -12.76
CA LEU A 306 23.26 1.70 -12.38
C LEU A 306 23.62 2.82 -11.40
N ASP A 307 23.65 4.08 -11.84
CA ASP A 307 23.75 5.25 -10.97
C ASP A 307 22.39 5.63 -10.37
N ARG A 308 22.05 5.00 -9.24
CA ARG A 308 20.80 5.23 -8.51
C ARG A 308 20.63 6.69 -8.06
N ASN A 309 21.72 7.40 -7.77
CA ASN A 309 21.67 8.80 -7.38
C ASN A 309 21.23 9.70 -8.54
N THR A 310 21.79 9.48 -9.71
CA THR A 310 21.38 10.21 -10.93
C THR A 310 19.95 9.85 -11.32
N ILE A 311 19.56 8.56 -11.22
CA ILE A 311 18.17 8.12 -11.42
C ILE A 311 17.23 8.84 -10.44
N SER A 312 17.52 8.85 -9.14
CA SER A 312 16.68 9.54 -8.14
C SER A 312 16.50 11.02 -8.48
N ARG A 313 17.59 11.73 -8.77
CA ARG A 313 17.53 13.18 -9.09
C ARG A 313 16.81 13.47 -10.40
N ARG A 314 17.09 12.74 -11.48
CA ARG A 314 16.58 13.06 -12.83
C ARG A 314 15.20 12.50 -13.09
N VAL A 315 14.89 11.31 -12.55
CA VAL A 315 13.63 10.61 -12.80
C VAL A 315 12.56 11.01 -11.80
N THR A 316 12.93 11.22 -10.52
CA THR A 316 11.94 11.44 -9.46
C THR A 316 12.16 12.73 -8.66
N LEU A 317 13.07 13.60 -9.11
CA LEU A 317 13.43 14.87 -8.45
C LEU A 317 13.79 14.69 -6.96
N GLY A 318 14.41 13.54 -6.64
CA GLY A 318 14.77 13.16 -5.28
C GLY A 318 13.62 12.59 -4.43
N LEU A 319 12.40 12.48 -4.98
CA LEU A 319 11.24 11.99 -4.23
C LEU A 319 11.27 10.48 -3.96
N ARG A 320 12.08 9.73 -4.73
CA ARG A 320 12.35 8.30 -4.54
C ARG A 320 13.83 8.10 -4.19
N PRO A 321 14.19 7.94 -2.90
CA PRO A 321 15.57 7.75 -2.48
C PRO A 321 16.21 6.49 -3.10
N PRO A 322 17.52 6.51 -3.39
CA PRO A 322 18.25 5.34 -3.84
C PRO A 322 18.19 4.17 -2.86
N LEU A 323 18.05 2.94 -3.38
CA LEU A 323 17.99 1.72 -2.58
C LEU A 323 19.07 0.72 -3.01
N ARG A 324 19.74 0.09 -2.03
CA ARG A 324 20.77 -0.94 -2.23
C ARG A 324 20.53 -2.18 -1.35
N GLU A 325 19.26 -2.47 -1.07
CA GLU A 325 18.81 -3.60 -0.27
C GLU A 325 17.39 -4.01 -0.67
N LEU A 326 16.96 -5.23 -0.38
CA LEU A 326 15.58 -5.68 -0.64
C LEU A 326 14.64 -5.45 0.54
N VAL A 327 15.17 -5.37 1.75
CA VAL A 327 14.40 -5.07 2.96
C VAL A 327 14.41 -3.56 3.18
N PRO A 328 13.26 -2.87 3.27
CA PRO A 328 13.23 -1.44 3.53
C PRO A 328 14.03 -1.03 4.78
N PRO A 329 14.73 0.14 4.77
CA PRO A 329 15.59 0.58 5.87
C PRO A 329 14.89 0.71 7.23
N SER A 330 13.57 0.92 7.24
CA SER A 330 12.77 1.03 8.46
C SER A 330 12.49 -0.33 9.12
N LEU A 331 12.77 -1.45 8.44
CA LEU A 331 12.47 -2.79 8.94
C LEU A 331 13.72 -3.48 9.51
N LYS A 332 13.50 -4.36 10.49
CA LYS A 332 14.56 -5.21 11.04
C LYS A 332 15.15 -6.12 9.97
N GLY A 333 16.47 -6.17 9.89
CA GLY A 333 17.17 -6.97 8.88
C GLY A 333 17.64 -6.19 7.67
N SER A 334 17.40 -4.88 7.60
CA SER A 334 17.99 -3.97 6.62
C SER A 334 19.53 -4.12 6.55
N ASP A 335 20.07 -4.03 5.34
CA ASP A 335 21.50 -4.03 5.04
C ASP A 335 21.79 -3.03 3.89
N PRO A 336 21.88 -1.73 4.17
CA PRO A 336 21.92 -0.66 3.16
C PRO A 336 23.13 -0.69 2.22
N GLN A 337 24.05 -1.62 2.44
CA GLN A 337 25.26 -1.82 1.61
C GLN A 337 25.31 -3.21 0.96
N ALA A 338 24.22 -3.99 1.00
CA ALA A 338 24.23 -5.33 0.44
C ALA A 338 24.53 -5.32 -1.07
N TRP A 339 23.93 -4.40 -1.83
CA TRP A 339 24.21 -4.23 -3.27
C TRP A 339 25.29 -3.19 -3.55
N PRO A 340 26.05 -3.35 -4.66
CA PRO A 340 27.16 -2.46 -4.98
C PRO A 340 26.70 -1.04 -5.33
N SER A 341 27.60 -0.09 -5.12
CA SER A 341 27.48 1.28 -5.63
C SER A 341 27.82 1.32 -7.13
N TYR A 342 27.36 2.39 -7.81
CA TYR A 342 27.72 2.69 -9.18
C TYR A 342 29.25 2.74 -9.36
N ASN A 343 29.74 1.95 -10.33
CA ASN A 343 31.16 1.91 -10.73
C ASN A 343 31.27 1.44 -12.20
N PRO A 344 31.21 2.36 -13.16
CA PRO A 344 31.24 2.01 -14.58
C PRO A 344 32.56 1.36 -15.02
N ALA A 345 33.68 1.67 -14.36
CA ALA A 345 34.96 1.01 -14.65
C ALA A 345 34.90 -0.49 -14.29
N LYS A 346 34.31 -0.83 -13.14
CA LYS A 346 34.09 -2.23 -12.73
C LYS A 346 33.09 -2.94 -13.64
N ALA A 347 32.00 -2.27 -14.01
CA ALA A 347 31.03 -2.78 -14.97
C ALA A 347 31.71 -3.12 -16.31
N ARG A 348 32.51 -2.20 -16.86
CA ARG A 348 33.27 -2.40 -18.10
C ARG A 348 34.23 -3.60 -18.00
N GLN A 349 34.93 -3.74 -16.88
CA GLN A 349 35.81 -4.89 -16.63
C GLN A 349 35.00 -6.21 -16.74
N LEU A 350 33.83 -6.28 -16.11
CA LEU A 350 32.98 -7.49 -16.11
C LEU A 350 32.40 -7.78 -17.49
N TYR A 351 31.96 -6.76 -18.24
CA TYR A 351 31.52 -6.93 -19.63
C TYR A 351 32.64 -7.48 -20.51
N ARG A 352 33.89 -6.98 -20.37
CA ARG A 352 35.06 -7.51 -21.08
C ARG A 352 35.34 -8.97 -20.72
N GLN A 353 35.25 -9.35 -19.45
CA GLN A 353 35.43 -10.72 -19.00
C GLN A 353 34.36 -11.67 -19.54
N ALA A 354 33.16 -11.13 -19.85
CA ALA A 354 32.07 -11.86 -20.50
C ALA A 354 32.14 -11.83 -22.04
N GLY A 355 33.20 -11.20 -22.64
CA GLY A 355 33.43 -11.22 -24.08
C GLY A 355 32.78 -10.06 -24.87
N TYR A 356 32.50 -8.94 -24.20
CA TYR A 356 31.93 -7.72 -24.81
C TYR A 356 32.91 -6.56 -24.74
N CYS A 357 32.55 -5.37 -25.28
CA CYS A 357 33.34 -4.12 -25.35
C CYS A 357 34.46 -4.07 -26.40
N GLN A 358 34.73 -5.10 -27.14
CA GLN A 358 35.79 -5.15 -28.16
C GLN A 358 35.17 -5.43 -29.55
N GLY A 359 34.39 -4.49 -30.04
CA GLY A 359 33.66 -4.64 -31.30
C GLY A 359 32.34 -5.45 -31.17
N LYS A 360 32.06 -6.02 -29.98
CA LYS A 360 30.81 -6.75 -29.69
C LYS A 360 30.08 -6.09 -28.54
N ARG A 361 28.85 -5.67 -28.76
CA ARG A 361 27.94 -5.14 -27.73
C ARG A 361 26.94 -6.19 -27.28
N LEU A 362 26.57 -6.16 -26.01
CA LEU A 362 25.46 -6.94 -25.46
C LEU A 362 24.17 -6.19 -25.76
N ALA A 363 23.23 -6.79 -26.50
CA ALA A 363 21.84 -6.34 -26.53
C ALA A 363 21.17 -6.80 -25.23
N LEU A 364 20.67 -5.84 -24.42
CA LEU A 364 20.05 -6.10 -23.13
C LEU A 364 18.61 -5.58 -23.13
N PRO A 365 17.60 -6.45 -23.34
CA PRO A 365 16.20 -6.05 -23.31
C PRO A 365 15.76 -5.67 -21.89
N LEU A 366 15.19 -4.48 -21.74
CA LEU A 366 14.54 -3.99 -20.53
C LEU A 366 13.06 -3.75 -20.79
N THR A 367 12.21 -4.44 -20.07
CA THR A 367 10.78 -4.15 -20.04
C THR A 367 10.44 -3.23 -18.88
N PHE A 368 9.55 -2.26 -19.11
CA PHE A 368 9.03 -1.37 -18.07
C PHE A 368 7.49 -1.29 -18.13
N ARG A 369 6.82 -0.98 -17.01
CA ARG A 369 5.35 -0.84 -16.96
C ARG A 369 4.94 0.49 -17.59
N SER A 370 4.32 0.43 -18.77
CA SER A 370 4.00 1.60 -19.61
C SER A 370 3.00 2.58 -18.97
N ASN A 371 2.17 2.09 -18.05
CA ASN A 371 1.18 2.88 -17.30
C ASN A 371 1.74 3.52 -16.01
N ILE A 372 3.04 3.35 -15.72
CA ILE A 372 3.75 3.97 -14.59
C ILE A 372 4.78 4.98 -15.13
N PRO A 373 4.53 6.30 -15.01
CA PRO A 373 5.39 7.33 -15.61
C PRO A 373 6.86 7.26 -15.18
N ALA A 374 7.12 6.98 -13.90
CA ALA A 374 8.48 6.86 -13.37
C ALA A 374 9.28 5.72 -14.01
N ASP A 375 8.63 4.62 -14.38
CA ASP A 375 9.29 3.46 -15.00
C ASP A 375 9.82 3.80 -16.39
N ARG A 376 9.01 4.51 -17.19
CA ARG A 376 9.45 4.98 -18.52
C ARG A 376 10.64 5.93 -18.41
N MET A 377 10.56 6.90 -17.48
CA MET A 377 11.64 7.85 -17.29
C MET A 377 12.92 7.19 -16.77
N PHE A 378 12.78 6.17 -15.90
CA PHE A 378 13.91 5.33 -15.49
C PHE A 378 14.56 4.65 -16.68
N ALA A 379 13.80 3.94 -17.51
CA ALA A 379 14.30 3.17 -18.64
C ALA A 379 15.10 4.06 -19.62
N LEU A 380 14.53 5.21 -20.01
CA LEU A 380 15.17 6.15 -20.93
C LEU A 380 16.41 6.84 -20.30
N THR A 381 16.35 7.20 -19.01
CA THR A 381 17.48 7.83 -18.32
C THR A 381 18.65 6.86 -18.16
N TRP A 382 18.35 5.60 -17.79
CA TRP A 382 19.40 4.58 -17.66
C TRP A 382 19.97 4.17 -19.03
N GLN A 383 19.15 4.09 -20.08
CA GLN A 383 19.58 3.86 -21.45
C GLN A 383 20.60 4.94 -21.90
N ALA A 384 20.28 6.22 -21.69
CA ALA A 384 21.17 7.32 -22.02
C ALA A 384 22.49 7.28 -21.21
N GLN A 385 22.41 6.94 -19.92
CA GLN A 385 23.57 6.77 -19.06
C GLN A 385 24.47 5.61 -19.54
N LEU A 386 23.89 4.44 -19.83
CA LEU A 386 24.62 3.29 -20.36
C LEU A 386 25.31 3.60 -21.68
N GLN A 387 24.61 4.30 -22.59
CA GLN A 387 25.20 4.72 -23.86
C GLN A 387 26.41 5.66 -23.65
N GLN A 388 26.34 6.56 -22.69
CA GLN A 388 27.44 7.47 -22.35
C GLN A 388 28.64 6.72 -21.73
N ASP A 389 28.40 5.83 -20.77
CA ASP A 389 29.44 5.23 -19.94
C ASP A 389 30.01 3.93 -20.53
N LEU A 390 29.17 3.14 -21.23
CA LEU A 390 29.40 1.76 -21.62
C LEU A 390 28.84 1.43 -23.01
N GLY A 391 28.61 2.41 -23.88
CA GLY A 391 27.97 2.23 -25.18
C GLY A 391 28.74 1.33 -26.17
N ASP A 392 30.02 1.09 -25.92
CA ASP A 392 30.83 0.10 -26.64
C ASP A 392 30.65 -1.35 -26.10
N CYS A 393 30.05 -1.50 -24.92
CA CYS A 393 29.89 -2.78 -24.22
C CYS A 393 28.46 -3.31 -24.23
N VAL A 394 27.47 -2.43 -24.04
CA VAL A 394 26.08 -2.79 -23.87
C VAL A 394 25.15 -1.77 -24.52
N GLU A 395 24.06 -2.26 -25.10
CA GLU A 395 22.94 -1.48 -25.62
C GLU A 395 21.67 -1.89 -24.89
N LEU A 396 21.02 -0.95 -24.20
CA LEU A 396 19.78 -1.20 -23.50
C LEU A 396 18.60 -1.01 -24.46
N GLU A 397 17.86 -2.09 -24.72
CA GLU A 397 16.67 -2.09 -25.58
C GLU A 397 15.41 -1.96 -24.70
N VAL A 398 14.76 -0.78 -24.74
CA VAL A 398 13.67 -0.48 -23.83
C VAL A 398 12.29 -0.72 -24.45
N THR A 399 11.43 -1.48 -23.78
CA THR A 399 10.06 -1.81 -24.22
C THR A 399 9.05 -1.58 -23.13
N GLY A 400 7.99 -0.81 -23.44
CA GLY A 400 6.89 -0.58 -22.52
C GLY A 400 5.80 -1.64 -22.68
N MET A 401 5.34 -2.20 -21.54
CA MET A 401 4.23 -3.16 -21.46
C MET A 401 3.24 -2.72 -20.40
N GLU A 402 1.94 -2.95 -20.61
CA GLU A 402 0.92 -2.67 -19.59
C GLU A 402 1.17 -3.59 -18.36
N ALA A 403 1.04 -3.01 -17.14
CA ALA A 403 1.45 -3.66 -15.91
C ALA A 403 0.79 -5.03 -15.66
N THR A 404 -0.54 -5.13 -15.86
CA THR A 404 -1.28 -6.39 -15.64
C THR A 404 -0.79 -7.51 -16.58
N THR A 405 -0.48 -7.14 -17.81
CA THR A 405 0.08 -8.07 -18.81
C THR A 405 1.49 -8.50 -18.42
N ALA A 406 2.33 -7.55 -17.99
CA ALA A 406 3.69 -7.85 -17.52
C ALA A 406 3.67 -8.81 -16.31
N TYR A 407 2.85 -8.54 -15.30
CA TYR A 407 2.74 -9.42 -14.13
C TYR A 407 2.25 -10.84 -14.47
N ARG A 408 1.34 -10.98 -15.44
CA ARG A 408 0.85 -12.31 -15.87
C ARG A 408 1.94 -13.15 -16.54
N GLN A 409 2.83 -12.51 -17.32
CA GLN A 409 3.90 -13.19 -18.06
C GLN A 409 5.20 -13.36 -17.25
N LEU A 410 5.26 -12.79 -16.05
CA LEU A 410 6.48 -12.77 -15.23
C LEU A 410 6.97 -14.19 -14.92
N GLY A 411 6.07 -15.06 -14.45
CA GLY A 411 6.37 -16.46 -14.15
C GLY A 411 6.60 -17.35 -15.36
N GLU A 412 6.44 -16.83 -16.58
CA GLU A 412 6.71 -17.53 -17.84
C GLU A 412 8.17 -17.34 -18.33
N GLY A 413 8.97 -16.52 -17.63
CA GLY A 413 10.33 -16.19 -18.04
C GLY A 413 10.41 -15.32 -19.28
N ALA A 414 9.41 -14.47 -19.51
CA ALA A 414 9.30 -13.64 -20.71
C ALA A 414 10.28 -12.45 -20.73
N PHE A 415 10.87 -12.08 -19.61
CA PHE A 415 11.63 -10.83 -19.48
C PHE A 415 13.06 -11.08 -19.03
N PRO A 416 14.08 -10.86 -19.90
CA PRO A 416 15.48 -10.87 -19.47
C PRO A 416 15.72 -9.88 -18.33
N LEU A 417 15.14 -8.68 -18.42
CA LEU A 417 15.20 -7.63 -17.40
C LEU A 417 13.88 -6.87 -17.34
N ILE A 418 13.31 -6.70 -16.16
CA ILE A 418 12.07 -5.94 -15.96
C ILE A 418 12.12 -5.10 -14.69
N LEU A 419 11.62 -3.85 -14.76
CA LEU A 419 11.44 -2.96 -13.61
C LEU A 419 10.08 -3.20 -12.96
N LEU A 420 10.10 -3.51 -11.66
CA LEU A 420 8.93 -3.80 -10.84
C LEU A 420 8.99 -3.04 -9.51
N GLU A 421 7.88 -3.03 -8.81
CA GLU A 421 7.76 -2.52 -7.43
C GLU A 421 7.07 -3.56 -6.56
N TRP A 422 7.47 -3.59 -5.27
CA TRP A 422 6.88 -4.46 -4.26
C TRP A 422 6.67 -3.70 -2.96
N MET A 423 5.45 -3.74 -2.45
CA MET A 423 5.09 -3.29 -1.11
C MET A 423 4.64 -4.50 -0.30
N GLY A 424 5.25 -4.72 0.86
CA GLY A 424 4.88 -5.83 1.73
C GLY A 424 3.44 -5.72 2.25
N ASP A 425 2.74 -6.86 2.36
CA ASP A 425 1.39 -6.95 2.91
C ASP A 425 1.37 -6.75 4.43
N PHE A 426 2.49 -7.02 5.09
CA PHE A 426 2.75 -6.73 6.49
C PHE A 426 4.22 -6.29 6.69
N PRO A 427 4.52 -5.45 7.70
CA PRO A 427 5.80 -4.76 7.83
C PRO A 427 6.87 -5.64 8.48
N ASP A 428 7.33 -6.66 7.76
CA ASP A 428 8.44 -7.52 8.16
C ASP A 428 9.31 -7.94 6.96
N ALA A 429 10.61 -8.18 7.21
CA ALA A 429 11.56 -8.61 6.19
C ALA A 429 11.17 -9.93 5.49
N ASP A 430 10.47 -10.83 6.17
CA ASP A 430 9.94 -12.08 5.59
C ASP A 430 9.10 -11.77 4.35
N ASN A 431 8.27 -10.73 4.41
CA ASN A 431 7.37 -10.33 3.32
C ASN A 431 8.06 -9.59 2.16
N TYR A 432 9.36 -9.36 2.24
CA TYR A 432 10.20 -8.84 1.13
C TYR A 432 11.13 -9.90 0.57
N LEU A 433 11.59 -10.84 1.40
CA LEU A 433 12.55 -11.84 0.95
C LEU A 433 11.87 -13.12 0.44
N VAL A 434 10.85 -13.62 1.13
CA VAL A 434 10.17 -14.88 0.73
C VAL A 434 9.46 -14.75 -0.61
N PRO A 435 8.70 -13.67 -0.92
CA PRO A 435 8.04 -13.52 -2.23
C PRO A 435 8.99 -13.39 -3.42
N LEU A 436 10.24 -13.03 -3.18
CA LEU A 436 11.26 -12.90 -4.23
C LEU A 436 12.20 -14.12 -4.31
N LEU A 437 12.51 -14.76 -3.17
CA LEU A 437 13.60 -15.72 -3.05
C LEU A 437 13.13 -17.15 -2.75
N GLY A 438 11.88 -17.34 -2.29
CA GLY A 438 11.35 -18.65 -1.91
C GLY A 438 11.32 -19.60 -3.11
N CYS A 439 11.82 -20.82 -2.92
CA CYS A 439 11.83 -21.85 -3.95
C CYS A 439 11.47 -23.20 -3.32
N GLU A 440 10.37 -23.79 -3.81
CA GLU A 440 9.87 -25.09 -3.33
C GLU A 440 10.58 -26.26 -4.02
N GLU A 441 10.92 -26.09 -5.31
CA GLU A 441 11.57 -27.11 -6.13
C GLU A 441 12.68 -26.46 -6.97
N ALA A 442 13.89 -26.93 -6.83
CA ALA A 442 15.07 -26.39 -7.51
C ALA A 442 15.90 -27.48 -8.20
N GLN A 443 16.50 -27.12 -9.34
CA GLN A 443 17.52 -27.91 -10.01
C GLN A 443 18.81 -27.09 -10.09
N GLY A 444 19.77 -27.38 -9.23
CA GLY A 444 20.98 -26.55 -9.07
C GLY A 444 20.64 -25.13 -8.59
N GLU A 445 21.02 -24.12 -9.34
CA GLU A 445 20.69 -22.70 -9.08
C GLU A 445 19.42 -22.22 -9.78
N ARG A 446 18.65 -23.12 -10.41
CA ARG A 446 17.39 -22.81 -11.07
C ARG A 446 16.21 -23.19 -10.18
N CYS A 447 15.31 -22.24 -9.92
CA CYS A 447 14.03 -22.50 -9.28
C CYS A 447 12.98 -22.94 -10.32
N LEU A 448 12.45 -24.15 -10.16
CA LEU A 448 11.43 -24.71 -11.04
C LEU A 448 10.03 -24.36 -10.55
N LYS A 449 9.84 -24.30 -9.23
CA LYS A 449 8.55 -23.99 -8.60
C LYS A 449 8.77 -23.19 -7.32
N GLY A 450 7.99 -22.14 -7.14
CA GLY A 450 8.01 -21.27 -5.96
C GLY A 450 8.01 -19.79 -6.31
N ALA A 451 8.19 -18.96 -5.29
CA ALA A 451 8.08 -17.53 -5.39
C ALA A 451 9.13 -16.90 -6.34
N SER A 452 10.37 -17.41 -6.34
CA SER A 452 11.43 -16.94 -7.24
C SER A 452 11.11 -17.17 -8.72
N ALA A 453 10.47 -18.30 -9.07
CA ALA A 453 9.98 -18.53 -10.42
C ALA A 453 8.79 -17.62 -10.74
N ALA A 454 7.81 -17.49 -9.84
CA ALA A 454 6.64 -16.64 -10.03
C ALA A 454 7.01 -15.15 -10.16
N SER A 455 8.09 -14.70 -9.50
CA SER A 455 8.63 -13.33 -9.60
C SER A 455 9.63 -13.12 -10.74
N GLY A 456 9.81 -14.11 -11.61
CA GLY A 456 10.51 -14.01 -12.90
C GLY A 456 12.02 -14.08 -12.84
N SER A 457 12.65 -14.29 -11.68
CA SER A 457 14.10 -14.45 -11.60
C SER A 457 14.57 -15.87 -11.84
N PHE A 458 13.77 -16.87 -11.48
CA PHE A 458 14.06 -18.30 -11.52
C PHE A 458 15.34 -18.69 -10.78
N TRP A 459 15.83 -17.82 -9.89
CA TRP A 459 17.04 -18.09 -9.14
C TRP A 459 16.78 -18.93 -7.89
N ALA A 460 17.63 -19.90 -7.67
CA ALA A 460 17.71 -20.65 -6.43
C ALA A 460 19.16 -20.76 -5.98
N LYS A 461 19.34 -21.03 -4.69
CA LYS A 461 20.67 -21.32 -4.12
C LYS A 461 20.53 -22.42 -3.08
N PRO A 462 21.40 -23.45 -3.10
CA PRO A 462 21.41 -24.47 -2.06
C PRO A 462 21.51 -23.85 -0.66
N GLY A 463 20.64 -24.29 0.25
CA GLY A 463 20.56 -23.79 1.64
C GLY A 463 19.81 -22.47 1.83
N LEU A 464 19.49 -21.73 0.77
CA LEU A 464 18.77 -20.43 0.90
C LEU A 464 17.36 -20.62 1.45
N GLN A 465 16.61 -21.62 0.97
CA GLN A 465 15.27 -21.93 1.47
C GLN A 465 15.29 -22.24 2.98
N GLN A 466 16.27 -23.02 3.44
CA GLN A 466 16.46 -23.30 4.88
C GLN A 466 16.82 -22.03 5.67
N ASP A 467 17.64 -21.13 5.10
CA ASP A 467 17.94 -19.84 5.72
C ASP A 467 16.70 -18.96 5.86
N LEU A 468 15.84 -18.91 4.84
CA LEU A 468 14.55 -18.18 4.89
C LEU A 468 13.64 -18.77 5.99
N GLU A 469 13.46 -20.08 6.03
CA GLU A 469 12.66 -20.78 7.04
C GLU A 469 13.20 -20.56 8.46
N ARG A 470 14.52 -20.65 8.63
CA ARG A 470 15.19 -20.37 9.89
C ARG A 470 15.02 -18.91 10.31
N SER A 471 15.09 -17.95 9.36
CA SER A 471 14.87 -16.54 9.67
C SER A 471 13.47 -16.26 10.20
N ALA A 472 12.47 -17.03 9.75
CA ALA A 472 11.11 -16.94 10.23
C ALA A 472 10.92 -17.55 11.64
N SER A 473 11.75 -18.53 12.04
CA SER A 473 11.61 -19.25 13.31
C SER A 473 12.41 -18.66 14.48
N VAL A 474 13.45 -17.85 14.19
CA VAL A 474 14.29 -17.21 15.22
C VAL A 474 13.89 -15.74 15.41
N ALA A 475 14.34 -15.11 16.51
CA ALA A 475 14.03 -13.73 16.82
C ALA A 475 15.29 -12.92 17.19
N GLY A 476 15.13 -11.60 17.37
CA GLY A 476 16.16 -10.71 17.87
C GLY A 476 17.41 -10.56 16.98
N PRO A 477 18.61 -10.37 17.57
CA PRO A 477 19.84 -10.14 16.82
C PRO A 477 20.24 -11.27 15.89
N ALA A 478 19.98 -12.54 16.27
CA ALA A 478 20.25 -13.71 15.45
C ALA A 478 19.45 -13.70 14.14
N ARG A 479 18.16 -13.34 14.22
CA ARG A 479 17.31 -13.15 13.04
C ARG A 479 17.84 -12.04 12.14
N ALA A 480 18.15 -10.88 12.70
CA ALA A 480 18.67 -9.74 11.93
C ALA A 480 19.97 -10.08 11.20
N ALA A 481 20.89 -10.82 11.84
CA ALA A 481 22.12 -11.28 11.20
C ALA A 481 21.86 -12.24 10.04
N LEU A 482 20.89 -13.15 10.20
CA LEU A 482 20.49 -14.09 9.17
C LEU A 482 19.85 -13.40 7.96
N LEU A 483 18.95 -12.44 8.19
CA LEU A 483 18.33 -11.65 7.13
C LEU A 483 19.37 -10.85 6.32
N ARG A 484 20.35 -10.24 6.97
CA ARG A 484 21.47 -9.57 6.29
C ARG A 484 22.31 -10.55 5.48
N ARG A 485 22.60 -11.75 6.02
CA ARG A 485 23.31 -12.81 5.29
C ARG A 485 22.56 -13.20 4.02
N ILE A 486 21.25 -13.41 4.10
CA ILE A 486 20.39 -13.71 2.94
C ILE A 486 20.51 -12.63 1.88
N GLN A 487 20.39 -11.36 2.26
CA GLN A 487 20.51 -10.23 1.33
C GLN A 487 21.88 -10.18 0.64
N ARG A 488 22.99 -10.38 1.39
CA ARG A 488 24.34 -10.40 0.81
C ARG A 488 24.56 -11.56 -0.15
N GLN A 489 24.02 -12.75 0.17
CA GLN A 489 24.07 -13.88 -0.74
C GLN A 489 23.28 -13.62 -2.02
N THR A 490 22.12 -12.98 -1.92
CA THR A 490 21.29 -12.56 -3.05
C THR A 490 22.00 -11.52 -3.90
N ALA A 491 22.61 -10.50 -3.28
CA ALA A 491 23.38 -9.46 -3.98
C ALA A 491 24.60 -10.02 -4.73
N ALA A 492 25.26 -11.05 -4.18
CA ALA A 492 26.38 -11.71 -4.85
C ALA A 492 25.95 -12.43 -6.14
N ALA A 493 24.76 -13.01 -6.18
CA ALA A 493 24.19 -13.65 -7.37
C ALA A 493 23.44 -12.64 -8.27
N ASN A 494 22.88 -11.60 -7.66
CA ASN A 494 22.18 -10.49 -8.26
C ASN A 494 20.99 -10.88 -9.17
N PRO A 495 20.04 -11.73 -8.68
CA PRO A 495 18.81 -12.00 -9.42
C PRO A 495 17.82 -10.82 -9.37
N TYR A 496 17.98 -9.93 -8.41
CA TYR A 496 17.24 -8.69 -8.23
C TYR A 496 18.21 -7.54 -8.00
N LEU A 497 17.92 -6.38 -8.57
CA LEU A 497 18.73 -5.18 -8.38
C LEU A 497 17.84 -4.07 -7.81
N PRO A 498 17.92 -3.76 -6.50
CA PRO A 498 17.20 -2.66 -5.90
C PRO A 498 17.56 -1.32 -6.56
N VAL A 499 16.55 -0.47 -6.77
CA VAL A 499 16.68 0.82 -7.47
C VAL A 499 16.37 1.99 -6.53
N TRP A 500 15.14 2.04 -6.02
CA TRP A 500 14.62 3.14 -5.21
C TRP A 500 13.61 2.70 -4.15
N LEU A 501 13.33 3.62 -3.23
CA LEU A 501 12.22 3.52 -2.29
C LEU A 501 11.06 4.41 -2.73
N VAL A 502 9.83 3.97 -2.46
CA VAL A 502 8.62 4.74 -2.67
C VAL A 502 7.93 4.95 -1.32
N ALA A 503 7.62 6.21 -1.01
CA ALA A 503 6.86 6.60 0.17
C ALA A 503 5.49 7.16 -0.25
N PRO A 504 4.39 6.78 0.40
CA PRO A 504 3.11 7.42 0.17
C PRO A 504 3.16 8.88 0.62
N ARG A 505 2.50 9.76 -0.14
CA ARG A 505 2.39 11.18 0.17
C ARG A 505 0.96 11.66 0.06
N ALA A 506 0.62 12.64 0.89
CA ALA A 506 -0.63 13.35 0.79
C ALA A 506 -0.39 14.85 0.86
N TRP A 507 -1.05 15.61 -0.01
CA TRP A 507 -1.08 17.06 -0.01
C TRP A 507 -2.48 17.52 0.39
N ALA A 508 -2.55 18.51 1.25
CA ALA A 508 -3.81 19.04 1.74
C ALA A 508 -3.85 20.57 1.61
N LYS A 509 -5.04 21.13 1.51
CA LYS A 509 -5.26 22.58 1.60
C LYS A 509 -4.65 23.16 2.88
N PRO A 510 -4.25 24.44 2.92
CA PRO A 510 -3.70 25.08 4.13
C PRO A 510 -4.67 25.04 5.33
N SER A 511 -5.98 25.06 5.04
CA SER A 511 -7.05 24.97 6.03
C SER A 511 -7.24 23.59 6.65
N ILE A 512 -6.53 22.57 6.15
CA ILE A 512 -6.56 21.22 6.68
C ILE A 512 -5.31 20.97 7.55
N SER A 513 -5.44 20.10 8.55
CA SER A 513 -4.29 19.63 9.32
C SER A 513 -3.26 18.93 8.42
N GLN A 514 -2.00 18.93 8.84
CA GLN A 514 -0.98 18.17 8.11
C GLN A 514 -1.36 16.70 8.03
N PRO A 515 -1.38 16.08 6.83
CA PRO A 515 -1.63 14.66 6.69
C PRO A 515 -0.58 13.82 7.43
N ARG A 516 -1.02 12.80 8.18
CA ARG A 516 -0.15 11.86 8.89
C ARG A 516 -0.44 10.44 8.44
N PHE A 517 0.58 9.60 8.49
CA PHE A 517 0.50 8.19 8.12
C PHE A 517 0.86 7.32 9.31
N ASP A 518 0.28 6.13 9.38
CA ASP A 518 0.75 5.09 10.28
C ASP A 518 2.03 4.42 9.78
N GLY A 519 2.60 3.53 10.56
CA GLY A 519 3.83 2.82 10.19
C GLY A 519 3.65 1.76 9.10
N SER A 520 2.43 1.49 8.65
CA SER A 520 2.13 0.66 7.48
C SER A 520 1.91 1.48 6.20
N GLY A 521 2.06 2.81 6.27
CA GLY A 521 1.90 3.72 5.13
C GLY A 521 0.45 4.08 4.80
N ARG A 522 -0.49 3.92 5.75
CA ARG A 522 -1.90 4.32 5.59
C ARG A 522 -2.11 5.73 6.13
N LEU A 523 -2.80 6.56 5.34
CA LEU A 523 -3.20 7.91 5.77
C LEU A 523 -4.20 7.79 6.92
N LEU A 524 -3.91 8.46 8.03
CA LEU A 524 -4.75 8.50 9.23
C LEU A 524 -5.95 9.44 9.01
N LEU A 525 -6.97 8.96 8.30
CA LEU A 525 -8.16 9.74 7.93
C LEU A 525 -8.88 10.32 9.14
N GLN A 526 -8.88 9.60 10.28
CA GLN A 526 -9.51 10.01 11.52
C GLN A 526 -8.82 11.20 12.21
N GLU A 527 -7.57 11.50 11.84
CA GLU A 527 -6.80 12.63 12.40
C GLU A 527 -6.87 13.90 11.54
N LEU A 528 -7.41 13.80 10.33
CA LEU A 528 -7.59 14.97 9.48
C LEU A 528 -8.67 15.90 10.06
N THR A 529 -8.35 17.21 10.17
CA THR A 529 -9.27 18.24 10.67
C THR A 529 -9.23 19.49 9.79
N ARG A 530 -10.34 20.23 9.75
CA ARG A 530 -10.30 21.63 9.31
C ARG A 530 -9.72 22.49 10.44
N LYS A 531 -8.72 23.29 10.12
CA LYS A 531 -8.19 24.30 11.05
C LYS A 531 -9.26 25.39 11.21
N HIS A 532 -9.60 25.71 12.44
CA HIS A 532 -10.41 26.90 12.70
C HIS A 532 -9.62 28.14 12.26
N THR A 533 -10.07 28.84 11.24
CA THR A 533 -9.61 30.21 10.99
C THR A 533 -10.14 31.04 12.16
N PRO A 534 -9.29 31.72 12.93
CA PRO A 534 -9.79 32.68 13.92
C PRO A 534 -10.68 33.68 13.14
N GLN A 535 -11.95 33.76 13.48
CA GLN A 535 -12.79 34.83 12.99
C GLN A 535 -12.06 36.12 13.37
N GLY A 536 -11.63 36.86 12.34
CA GLY A 536 -10.96 38.14 12.56
C GLY A 536 -11.79 38.96 13.54
N SER A 537 -11.18 39.34 14.64
CA SER A 537 -11.76 40.37 15.50
C SER A 537 -12.02 41.61 14.62
N THR A 538 -13.25 41.81 14.25
CA THR A 538 -13.70 43.11 13.79
C THR A 538 -13.39 44.04 14.94
N LYS A 539 -12.29 44.81 14.83
CA LYS A 539 -12.06 45.95 15.70
C LYS A 539 -13.20 46.92 15.47
N PRO A 540 -13.76 47.50 16.55
CA PRO A 540 -14.78 48.54 16.49
C PRO A 540 -14.29 49.79 15.81
#